data_5616ad7fb561e40aba345ea31da95265
#
_entry.id   5616ad7fb561e40aba345ea31da95265
#
_cell.length_a   1.000
_cell.length_b   1.000
_cell.length_c   1.000
_cell.angle_alpha   90.00
_cell.angle_beta   90.00
_cell.angle_gamma   90.00
#
_symmetry.space_group_name_H-M   'P 1'
#
loop_
_entity.id
_entity.type
_entity.pdbx_description
1 polymer ?
#
loop_
_entity_poly.entity_id
_entity_poly.type
_entity_poly.pdbx_seq_one_letter_code
_entity_poly.pdbx_strand_id
1 'polypeptide(L)'
;IKPTGGIEPSYQKSRFSTFNNSILEFKKWLLENECLYVCMESTGKYWIPVFNLLEDEINVTIANPKWVKAVKGNKDDTKDSKWIGDLFRLGLVRGSYIPCKKIRILRKFTRYRYKLVSCHSSEKNRYQNALTVCNVALDSVVSDVFGKSSTSIIDYLLGQSGTSIDHVNTLVPGTFTILIF
;
A
#
# COMPACT_ATOMS: atom_id res chain seq x y z
N ILE A 1 28.42 3.68 -13.31
CA ILE A 1 29.19 4.59 -14.18
C ILE A 1 30.46 4.92 -13.40
N LYS A 2 31.61 4.37 -13.81
CA LYS A 2 32.92 4.78 -13.24
C LYS A 2 33.34 6.12 -13.86
N PRO A 3 33.80 7.09 -13.09
CA PRO A 3 34.45 8.26 -13.66
C PRO A 3 35.79 7.81 -14.27
N THR A 4 35.80 7.58 -15.53
CA THR A 4 37.05 7.45 -16.30
C THR A 4 37.54 8.86 -16.61
N GLY A 5 38.82 9.13 -16.45
CA GLY A 5 39.43 10.46 -16.67
C GLY A 5 39.32 11.00 -18.13
N GLY A 6 38.41 10.47 -18.91
CA GLY A 6 38.04 10.91 -20.25
C GLY A 6 36.71 11.66 -20.27
N ILE A 7 36.50 12.41 -21.32
CA ILE A 7 35.29 13.25 -21.54
C ILE A 7 34.02 12.40 -21.67
N GLU A 8 34.11 11.14 -22.09
CA GLU A 8 33.00 10.24 -22.28
C GLU A 8 32.88 9.17 -21.17
N PRO A 9 31.67 8.99 -20.58
CA PRO A 9 31.46 7.96 -19.58
C PRO A 9 31.43 6.56 -20.19
N SER A 10 32.05 5.59 -19.51
CA SER A 10 31.91 4.18 -19.88
C SER A 10 30.65 3.59 -19.24
N TYR A 11 29.94 2.74 -19.99
CA TYR A 11 28.71 2.10 -19.55
C TYR A 11 28.89 0.58 -19.51
N GLN A 12 28.44 -0.03 -18.42
CA GLN A 12 28.30 -1.48 -18.31
C GLN A 12 26.83 -1.80 -18.11
N LYS A 13 26.35 -2.84 -18.78
CA LYS A 13 24.96 -3.30 -18.68
C LYS A 13 24.93 -4.70 -18.08
N SER A 14 24.16 -4.87 -17.03
CA SER A 14 23.85 -6.18 -16.46
C SER A 14 22.37 -6.26 -16.14
N ARG A 15 21.81 -7.46 -16.06
CA ARG A 15 20.40 -7.70 -15.77
C ARG A 15 20.28 -8.63 -14.58
N PHE A 16 19.53 -8.20 -13.58
CA PHE A 16 19.27 -8.94 -12.34
C PHE A 16 17.76 -9.11 -12.15
N SER A 17 17.35 -10.22 -11.53
CA SER A 17 15.95 -10.41 -11.18
C SER A 17 15.63 -9.74 -9.83
N THR A 18 14.34 -9.62 -9.51
CA THR A 18 13.87 -9.03 -8.25
C THR A 18 13.82 -10.02 -7.08
N PHE A 19 14.28 -11.26 -7.25
CA PHE A 19 14.44 -12.22 -6.16
C PHE A 19 15.61 -11.85 -5.25
N ASN A 20 15.47 -12.10 -3.95
CA ASN A 20 16.46 -11.71 -2.95
C ASN A 20 17.88 -12.15 -3.29
N ASN A 21 18.06 -13.38 -3.75
CA ASN A 21 19.39 -13.89 -4.14
C ASN A 21 20.00 -13.06 -5.27
N SER A 22 19.21 -12.73 -6.30
CA SER A 22 19.68 -11.92 -7.41
C SER A 22 19.95 -10.46 -7.02
N ILE A 23 19.22 -9.91 -6.04
CA ILE A 23 19.52 -8.57 -5.50
C ILE A 23 20.83 -8.60 -4.69
N LEU A 24 21.13 -9.69 -3.98
CA LEU A 24 22.41 -9.88 -3.29
C LEU A 24 23.57 -10.03 -4.29
N GLU A 25 23.38 -10.74 -5.40
CA GLU A 25 24.34 -10.80 -6.50
C GLU A 25 24.56 -9.41 -7.12
N PHE A 26 23.49 -8.64 -7.31
CA PHE A 26 23.58 -7.25 -7.75
C PHE A 26 24.38 -6.39 -6.78
N LYS A 27 24.14 -6.50 -5.47
CA LYS A 27 24.91 -5.81 -4.44
C LYS A 27 26.40 -6.16 -4.53
N LYS A 28 26.72 -7.45 -4.63
CA LYS A 28 28.09 -7.94 -4.78
C LYS A 28 28.74 -7.37 -6.04
N TRP A 29 28.04 -7.42 -7.18
CA TRP A 29 28.51 -6.84 -8.44
C TRP A 29 28.80 -5.35 -8.33
N LEU A 30 27.98 -4.57 -7.61
CA LEU A 30 28.22 -3.15 -7.37
C LEU A 30 29.51 -2.92 -6.56
N LEU A 31 29.70 -3.70 -5.48
CA LEU A 31 30.87 -3.58 -4.62
C LEU A 31 32.15 -3.98 -5.37
N GLU A 32 32.14 -5.06 -6.14
CA GLU A 32 33.26 -5.50 -6.98
C GLU A 32 33.66 -4.45 -8.04
N ASN A 33 32.69 -3.66 -8.50
CA ASN A 33 32.92 -2.56 -9.44
C ASN A 33 33.15 -1.20 -8.74
N GLU A 34 33.32 -1.17 -7.42
CA GLU A 34 33.50 0.05 -6.62
C GLU A 34 32.38 1.09 -6.83
N CYS A 35 31.18 0.63 -7.17
CA CYS A 35 30.02 1.48 -7.43
C CYS A 35 29.22 1.68 -6.15
N LEU A 36 29.56 2.70 -5.37
CA LEU A 36 28.95 3.02 -4.07
C LEU A 36 27.68 3.89 -4.18
N TYR A 37 27.32 4.32 -5.37
CA TYR A 37 26.15 5.19 -5.59
C TYR A 37 25.18 4.55 -6.59
N VAL A 38 23.94 4.44 -6.19
CA VAL A 38 22.85 3.88 -7.01
C VAL A 38 21.70 4.87 -7.08
N CYS A 39 21.15 5.07 -8.27
CA CYS A 39 19.95 5.84 -8.46
C CYS A 39 18.84 4.93 -9.01
N MET A 40 17.66 4.96 -8.39
CA MET A 40 16.48 4.21 -8.81
C MET A 40 15.27 5.12 -8.91
N GLU A 41 14.39 4.82 -9.86
CA GLU A 41 13.08 5.47 -9.93
C GLU A 41 12.13 4.91 -8.86
N SER A 42 11.28 5.78 -8.28
CA SER A 42 10.29 5.41 -7.25
C SER A 42 9.00 4.81 -7.84
N THR A 43 9.10 3.93 -8.83
CA THR A 43 7.93 3.27 -9.42
C THR A 43 7.28 2.33 -8.42
N GLY A 44 6.06 2.66 -7.99
CA GLY A 44 5.25 1.85 -7.07
C GLY A 44 6.00 1.48 -5.77
N LYS A 45 6.07 0.19 -5.47
CA LYS A 45 6.75 -0.38 -4.29
C LYS A 45 7.99 -1.20 -4.63
N TYR A 46 8.32 -1.33 -5.91
CA TYR A 46 9.37 -2.24 -6.40
C TYR A 46 10.78 -1.85 -5.96
N TRP A 47 11.04 -0.57 -5.74
CA TRP A 47 12.32 -0.06 -5.23
C TRP A 47 12.60 -0.45 -3.76
N ILE A 48 11.55 -0.71 -2.95
CA ILE A 48 11.68 -0.91 -1.50
C ILE A 48 12.54 -2.13 -1.13
N PRO A 49 12.34 -3.32 -1.71
CA PRO A 49 13.18 -4.49 -1.42
C PRO A 49 14.65 -4.24 -1.79
N VAL A 50 14.88 -3.64 -2.94
CA VAL A 50 16.24 -3.31 -3.41
C VAL A 50 16.90 -2.30 -2.48
N PHE A 51 16.21 -1.22 -2.14
CA PHE A 51 16.68 -0.21 -1.20
C PHE A 51 17.07 -0.82 0.16
N ASN A 52 16.20 -1.65 0.73
CA ASN A 52 16.44 -2.25 2.05
C ASN A 52 17.66 -3.19 2.09
N LEU A 53 18.05 -3.79 0.97
CA LEU A 53 19.22 -4.67 0.88
C LEU A 53 20.51 -3.91 0.59
N LEU A 54 20.40 -2.74 -0.03
CA LEU A 54 21.56 -1.94 -0.43
C LEU A 54 21.92 -0.85 0.60
N GLU A 55 20.94 -0.31 1.35
CA GLU A 55 21.07 0.92 2.16
C GLU A 55 22.20 0.90 3.21
N ASP A 56 22.62 -0.29 3.66
CA ASP A 56 23.64 -0.43 4.70
C ASP A 56 25.07 -0.16 4.17
N GLU A 57 25.34 -0.38 2.88
CA GLU A 57 26.67 -0.31 2.29
C GLU A 57 26.75 0.60 1.05
N ILE A 58 25.60 0.90 0.43
CA ILE A 58 25.52 1.62 -0.83
C ILE A 58 24.63 2.85 -0.67
N ASN A 59 25.06 3.97 -1.22
CA ASN A 59 24.31 5.22 -1.19
C ASN A 59 23.21 5.20 -2.26
N VAL A 60 22.00 4.92 -1.83
CA VAL A 60 20.85 4.75 -2.74
C VAL A 60 20.02 6.02 -2.82
N THR A 61 19.95 6.61 -3.97
CA THR A 61 19.08 7.76 -4.27
C THR A 61 17.82 7.30 -4.97
N ILE A 62 16.67 7.65 -4.40
CA ILE A 62 15.36 7.37 -4.99
C ILE A 62 14.87 8.61 -5.72
N ALA A 63 14.82 8.52 -7.04
CA ALA A 63 14.36 9.59 -7.91
C ALA A 63 12.84 9.58 -8.07
N ASN A 64 12.21 10.76 -8.03
CA ASN A 64 10.80 10.88 -8.35
C ASN A 64 10.60 10.83 -9.88
N PRO A 65 9.72 9.96 -10.42
CA PRO A 65 9.45 9.84 -11.85
C PRO A 65 9.12 11.17 -12.53
N LYS A 66 8.48 12.08 -11.81
CA LYS A 66 8.12 13.40 -12.32
C LYS A 66 9.33 14.23 -12.77
N TRP A 67 10.48 14.02 -12.11
CA TRP A 67 11.69 14.83 -12.35
C TRP A 67 12.73 14.15 -13.25
N VAL A 68 12.62 12.83 -13.44
CA VAL A 68 13.56 12.05 -14.25
C VAL A 68 12.96 11.54 -15.55
N LYS A 69 11.72 11.95 -15.86
CA LYS A 69 11.02 11.49 -17.05
C LYS A 69 11.75 11.96 -18.31
N ALA A 70 12.15 11.01 -19.15
CA ALA A 70 12.76 11.30 -20.43
C ALA A 70 11.79 12.05 -21.36
N VAL A 71 12.33 12.89 -22.23
CA VAL A 71 11.57 13.56 -23.31
C VAL A 71 10.97 12.49 -24.24
N LYS A 72 9.72 12.73 -24.71
CA LYS A 72 8.93 11.80 -25.54
C LYS A 72 9.76 11.10 -26.62
N GLY A 73 9.77 9.78 -26.61
CA GLY A 73 10.39 8.89 -27.58
C GLY A 73 10.01 7.45 -27.32
N ASN A 74 10.44 6.51 -28.19
CA ASN A 74 10.22 5.09 -27.95
C ASN A 74 10.78 4.67 -26.59
N LYS A 75 9.89 4.20 -25.70
CA LYS A 75 10.26 3.67 -24.39
C LYS A 75 11.10 2.41 -24.55
N ASP A 76 12.32 2.47 -24.05
CA ASP A 76 13.21 1.32 -23.93
C ASP A 76 13.85 1.42 -22.55
N ASP A 77 13.71 0.40 -21.72
CA ASP A 77 14.23 0.35 -20.35
C ASP A 77 15.75 0.61 -20.29
N THR A 78 16.47 0.26 -21.35
CA THR A 78 17.91 0.52 -21.47
C THR A 78 18.20 2.01 -21.66
N LYS A 79 17.40 2.69 -22.46
CA LYS A 79 17.55 4.14 -22.68
C LYS A 79 17.14 4.92 -21.43
N ASP A 80 16.10 4.47 -20.75
CA ASP A 80 15.62 5.09 -19.52
C ASP A 80 16.63 4.94 -18.39
N SER A 81 17.23 3.77 -18.20
CA SER A 81 18.26 3.56 -17.17
C SER A 81 19.55 4.35 -17.46
N LYS A 82 19.97 4.44 -18.72
CA LYS A 82 21.10 5.28 -19.12
C LYS A 82 20.82 6.75 -18.85
N TRP A 83 19.63 7.23 -19.23
CA TRP A 83 19.21 8.61 -19.02
C TRP A 83 19.22 9.00 -17.52
N ILE A 84 18.63 8.15 -16.66
CA ILE A 84 18.64 8.37 -15.21
C ILE A 84 20.07 8.37 -14.67
N GLY A 85 20.92 7.47 -15.15
CA GLY A 85 22.34 7.41 -14.78
C GLY A 85 23.10 8.67 -15.17
N ASP A 86 22.86 9.21 -16.36
CA ASP A 86 23.50 10.45 -16.84
C ASP A 86 23.04 11.66 -16.02
N LEU A 87 21.74 11.78 -15.77
CA LEU A 87 21.20 12.85 -14.90
C LEU A 87 21.78 12.75 -13.49
N PHE A 88 21.89 11.54 -12.94
CA PHE A 88 22.45 11.33 -11.60
C PHE A 88 23.93 11.71 -11.54
N ARG A 89 24.71 11.30 -12.52
CA ARG A 89 26.14 11.66 -12.64
C ARG A 89 26.36 13.17 -12.71
N LEU A 90 25.47 13.89 -13.38
CA LEU A 90 25.50 15.35 -13.50
C LEU A 90 24.94 16.09 -12.26
N GLY A 91 24.48 15.36 -11.22
CA GLY A 91 23.90 15.96 -10.03
C GLY A 91 22.49 16.57 -10.24
N LEU A 92 21.83 16.25 -11.36
CA LEU A 92 20.53 16.82 -11.73
C LEU A 92 19.34 16.06 -11.12
N VAL A 93 19.60 14.93 -10.46
CA VAL A 93 18.55 14.14 -9.81
C VAL A 93 18.31 14.64 -8.39
N ARG A 94 17.13 15.15 -8.14
CA ARG A 94 16.68 15.44 -6.77
C ARG A 94 16.18 14.15 -6.11
N GLY A 95 16.92 13.64 -5.13
CA GLY A 95 16.53 12.47 -4.35
C GLY A 95 15.30 12.71 -3.49
N SER A 96 14.44 11.70 -3.38
CA SER A 96 13.33 11.68 -2.42
C SER A 96 13.86 11.41 -1.03
N TYR A 97 13.33 12.12 -0.03
CA TYR A 97 13.69 11.86 1.36
C TYR A 97 13.14 10.50 1.82
N ILE A 98 14.02 9.59 2.19
CA ILE A 98 13.66 8.29 2.76
C ILE A 98 14.00 8.32 4.26
N PRO A 99 12.99 8.22 5.15
CA PRO A 99 13.22 8.18 6.59
C PRO A 99 14.06 6.97 7.00
N CYS A 100 14.73 7.06 8.14
CA CYS A 100 15.47 5.93 8.70
C CYS A 100 14.57 4.71 8.93
N LYS A 101 15.16 3.52 8.99
CA LYS A 101 14.47 2.22 9.08
C LYS A 101 13.45 2.14 10.22
N LYS A 102 13.80 2.69 11.41
CA LYS A 102 12.88 2.73 12.57
C LYS A 102 11.60 3.52 12.26
N ILE A 103 11.73 4.69 11.65
CA ILE A 103 10.57 5.52 11.26
C ILE A 103 9.75 4.86 10.14
N ARG A 104 10.39 4.18 9.19
CA ARG A 104 9.68 3.44 8.14
C ARG A 104 8.83 2.30 8.72
N ILE A 105 9.39 1.56 9.69
CA ILE A 105 8.68 0.49 10.41
C ILE A 105 7.49 1.07 11.19
N LEU A 106 7.71 2.13 11.97
CA LEU A 106 6.64 2.80 12.72
C LEU A 106 5.50 3.25 11.79
N ARG A 107 5.84 3.88 10.66
CA ARG A 107 4.84 4.27 9.65
C ARG A 107 4.04 3.09 9.11
N LYS A 108 4.66 1.92 8.91
CA LYS A 108 3.94 0.71 8.47
C LYS A 108 2.93 0.27 9.52
N PHE A 109 3.31 0.19 10.79
CA PHE A 109 2.42 -0.20 11.88
C PHE A 109 1.25 0.78 12.07
N THR A 110 1.51 2.06 12.09
CA THR A 110 0.45 3.07 12.26
C THR A 110 -0.54 3.06 11.10
N ARG A 111 -0.06 2.92 9.86
CA ARG A 111 -0.92 2.80 8.68
C ARG A 111 -1.72 1.50 8.68
N TYR A 112 -1.12 0.40 9.12
CA TYR A 112 -1.81 -0.88 9.23
C TYR A 112 -2.90 -0.82 10.30
N ARG A 113 -2.59 -0.27 11.49
CA ARG A 113 -3.60 -0.01 12.53
C ARG A 113 -4.77 0.82 12.00
N TYR A 114 -4.47 1.94 11.33
CA TYR A 114 -5.51 2.77 10.71
C TYR A 114 -6.40 1.99 9.76
N LYS A 115 -5.79 1.15 8.89
CA LYS A 115 -6.54 0.31 7.97
C LYS A 115 -7.44 -0.71 8.69
N LEU A 116 -6.93 -1.34 9.74
CA LEU A 116 -7.74 -2.28 10.54
C LEU A 116 -8.93 -1.59 11.20
N VAL A 117 -8.73 -0.42 11.78
CA VAL A 117 -9.84 0.37 12.38
C VAL A 117 -10.85 0.76 11.32
N SER A 118 -10.41 1.18 10.14
CA SER A 118 -11.31 1.50 9.01
C SER A 118 -12.09 0.28 8.53
N CYS A 119 -11.43 -0.88 8.40
CA CYS A 119 -12.11 -2.13 8.05
C CYS A 119 -13.15 -2.52 9.10
N HIS A 120 -12.80 -2.44 10.38
CA HIS A 120 -13.73 -2.72 11.48
C HIS A 120 -14.98 -1.82 11.42
N SER A 121 -14.80 -0.50 11.19
CA SER A 121 -15.94 0.42 11.03
C SER A 121 -16.78 0.08 9.80
N SER A 122 -16.15 -0.33 8.70
CA SER A 122 -16.88 -0.76 7.50
C SER A 122 -17.70 -2.01 7.74
N GLU A 123 -17.18 -2.99 8.49
CA GLU A 123 -17.94 -4.20 8.84
C GLU A 123 -19.11 -3.88 9.79
N LYS A 124 -18.92 -2.98 10.74
CA LYS A 124 -20.02 -2.49 11.58
C LYS A 124 -21.13 -1.87 10.74
N ASN A 125 -20.79 -1.03 9.78
CA ASN A 125 -21.78 -0.42 8.89
C ASN A 125 -22.48 -1.46 8.02
N ARG A 126 -21.78 -2.48 7.52
CA ARG A 126 -22.39 -3.59 6.77
C ARG A 126 -23.40 -4.38 7.62
N TYR A 127 -23.04 -4.65 8.86
CA TYR A 127 -23.89 -5.33 9.80
C TYR A 127 -25.18 -4.54 10.06
N GLN A 128 -25.09 -3.24 10.35
CA GLN A 128 -26.25 -2.37 10.54
C GLN A 128 -27.13 -2.30 9.29
N ASN A 129 -26.51 -2.19 8.11
CA ASN A 129 -27.25 -2.21 6.85
C ASN A 129 -27.99 -3.55 6.65
N ALA A 130 -27.37 -4.67 7.00
CA ALA A 130 -28.02 -5.97 6.93
C ALA A 130 -29.24 -6.04 7.85
N LEU A 131 -29.15 -5.56 9.10
CA LEU A 131 -30.29 -5.47 10.01
C LEU A 131 -31.43 -4.61 9.42
N THR A 132 -31.09 -3.47 8.86
CA THR A 132 -32.04 -2.57 8.20
C THR A 132 -32.76 -3.26 7.03
N VAL A 133 -32.01 -3.99 6.18
CA VAL A 133 -32.58 -4.75 5.05
C VAL A 133 -33.55 -5.86 5.55
N CYS A 134 -33.21 -6.47 6.69
CA CYS A 134 -34.08 -7.46 7.35
C CYS A 134 -35.25 -6.83 8.13
N ASN A 135 -35.43 -5.52 8.09
CA ASN A 135 -36.38 -4.75 8.87
C ASN A 135 -36.26 -4.95 10.38
N VAL A 136 -35.03 -5.10 10.87
CA VAL A 136 -34.68 -5.19 12.29
C VAL A 136 -34.10 -3.88 12.74
N ALA A 137 -34.92 -2.98 13.29
CA ALA A 137 -34.49 -1.66 13.78
C ALA A 137 -33.88 -1.76 15.20
N LEU A 138 -32.83 -2.53 15.36
CA LEU A 138 -32.20 -2.80 16.66
C LEU A 138 -31.60 -1.52 17.27
N ASP A 139 -31.12 -0.61 16.47
CA ASP A 139 -30.56 0.69 16.84
C ASP A 139 -31.57 1.63 17.49
N SER A 140 -32.89 1.43 17.27
CA SER A 140 -33.94 2.21 17.92
C SER A 140 -34.23 1.73 19.35
N VAL A 141 -33.83 0.52 19.72
CA VAL A 141 -34.17 -0.15 20.98
C VAL A 141 -32.97 -0.23 21.92
N VAL A 142 -31.76 -0.33 21.38
CA VAL A 142 -30.51 -0.49 22.15
C VAL A 142 -29.54 0.64 21.88
N SER A 143 -28.81 1.07 22.90
CA SER A 143 -27.79 2.12 22.79
C SER A 143 -26.52 1.64 22.07
N ASP A 144 -26.22 0.35 22.13
CA ASP A 144 -25.05 -0.26 21.46
C ASP A 144 -25.48 -1.54 20.71
N VAL A 145 -25.58 -1.44 19.41
CA VAL A 145 -25.94 -2.55 18.49
C VAL A 145 -24.92 -3.70 18.56
N PHE A 146 -23.72 -3.45 19.02
CA PHE A 146 -22.63 -4.44 19.14
C PHE A 146 -22.39 -4.91 20.57
N GLY A 147 -23.25 -4.49 21.50
CA GLY A 147 -23.20 -4.89 22.90
C GLY A 147 -23.70 -6.33 23.13
N LYS A 148 -23.45 -6.85 24.34
CA LYS A 148 -23.85 -8.22 24.72
C LYS A 148 -25.36 -8.46 24.56
N SER A 149 -26.18 -7.53 25.00
CA SER A 149 -27.65 -7.62 24.89
C SER A 149 -28.11 -7.71 23.45
N SER A 150 -27.54 -6.86 22.60
CA SER A 150 -27.85 -6.86 21.14
C SER A 150 -27.45 -8.15 20.48
N THR A 151 -26.25 -8.66 20.80
CA THR A 151 -25.78 -9.96 20.29
C THR A 151 -26.72 -11.08 20.71
N SER A 152 -27.14 -11.13 21.97
CA SER A 152 -28.11 -12.15 22.47
C SER A 152 -29.46 -12.07 21.75
N ILE A 153 -29.96 -10.87 21.44
CA ILE A 153 -31.18 -10.69 20.66
C ILE A 153 -31.02 -11.25 19.24
N ILE A 154 -29.90 -10.92 18.60
CA ILE A 154 -29.62 -11.40 17.24
C ILE A 154 -29.48 -12.94 17.22
N ASP A 155 -28.73 -13.50 18.17
CA ASP A 155 -28.58 -14.97 18.29
C ASP A 155 -29.92 -15.67 18.50
N TYR A 156 -30.79 -15.08 19.30
CA TYR A 156 -32.15 -15.57 19.47
C TYR A 156 -32.96 -15.53 18.16
N LEU A 157 -32.91 -14.41 17.43
CA LEU A 157 -33.60 -14.25 16.14
C LEU A 157 -33.09 -15.25 15.09
N LEU A 158 -31.76 -15.47 15.04
CA LEU A 158 -31.14 -16.44 14.13
C LEU A 158 -31.50 -17.88 14.53
N GLY A 159 -31.60 -18.19 15.82
CA GLY A 159 -32.02 -19.49 16.31
C GLY A 159 -33.48 -19.82 16.00
N GLN A 160 -34.33 -18.80 15.81
CA GLN A 160 -35.76 -18.94 15.46
C GLN A 160 -35.99 -19.02 13.94
N SER A 161 -34.96 -19.02 13.11
CA SER A 161 -35.10 -19.00 11.64
C SER A 161 -35.81 -20.21 10.97
N GLY A 162 -36.47 -21.06 11.76
CA GLY A 162 -37.39 -22.11 11.30
C GLY A 162 -38.88 -21.83 11.59
N THR A 163 -39.21 -20.73 12.27
CA THR A 163 -40.59 -20.35 12.62
C THR A 163 -40.99 -19.08 11.85
N SER A 164 -42.21 -19.10 11.32
CA SER A 164 -42.78 -18.13 10.36
C SER A 164 -42.49 -16.66 10.71
N ILE A 165 -42.30 -15.87 9.65
CA ILE A 165 -42.02 -14.41 9.59
C ILE A 165 -43.00 -13.57 10.45
N ASP A 166 -44.16 -14.09 10.82
CA ASP A 166 -45.19 -13.38 11.56
C ASP A 166 -44.79 -12.99 12.99
N HIS A 167 -43.85 -13.70 13.61
CA HIS A 167 -43.36 -13.37 14.97
C HIS A 167 -42.36 -12.21 15.01
N VAL A 168 -41.67 -11.90 13.91
CA VAL A 168 -40.68 -10.82 13.85
C VAL A 168 -41.39 -9.45 13.82
N ASN A 169 -42.54 -9.35 13.19
CA ASN A 169 -43.33 -8.13 13.07
C ASN A 169 -43.92 -7.64 14.43
N THR A 170 -44.01 -8.51 15.44
CA THR A 170 -44.47 -8.12 16.78
C THR A 170 -43.39 -7.55 17.68
N LEU A 171 -42.10 -7.72 17.35
CA LEU A 171 -40.97 -7.30 18.18
C LEU A 171 -40.46 -5.88 17.88
N VAL A 172 -40.81 -5.34 16.70
CA VAL A 172 -40.38 -3.97 16.34
C VAL A 172 -41.53 -3.24 15.62
N PRO A 173 -42.33 -2.42 16.30
CA PRO A 173 -43.33 -1.60 15.68
C PRO A 173 -42.66 -0.46 14.90
N GLY A 174 -42.51 -0.63 13.59
CA GLY A 174 -42.07 0.42 12.66
C GLY A 174 -43.27 0.97 11.89
N THR A 175 -43.53 2.26 12.00
CA THR A 175 -44.56 2.95 11.17
C THR A 175 -43.85 3.42 9.90
N PHE A 176 -44.25 2.89 8.74
CA PHE A 176 -43.80 3.38 7.44
C PHE A 176 -44.82 4.38 6.88
N THR A 177 -44.33 5.58 6.55
CA THR A 177 -45.09 6.52 5.72
C THR A 177 -44.60 6.39 4.28
N ILE A 178 -45.42 5.81 3.41
CA ILE A 178 -45.14 5.76 1.97
C ILE A 178 -45.71 7.03 1.36
N LEU A 179 -44.83 7.91 0.86
CA LEU A 179 -45.25 8.99 -0.03
C LEU A 179 -45.22 8.45 -1.47
N ILE A 180 -46.39 8.29 -2.08
CA ILE A 180 -46.52 7.98 -3.50
C ILE A 180 -46.65 9.32 -4.23
N PHE A 181 -45.77 9.59 -5.16
CA PHE A 181 -45.86 10.69 -6.11
C PHE A 181 -46.37 10.20 -7.46
#